data_375a88c5b96bac11d3e635e86a3ebe0d
#
_entry.id   375a88c5b96bac11d3e635e86a3ebe0d
#
_cell.length_a   1.000
_cell.length_b   1.000
_cell.length_c   1.000
_cell.angle_alpha   90.00
_cell.angle_beta   90.00
_cell.angle_gamma   90.00
#
_symmetry.space_group_name_H-M   'P 1'
#
loop_
_entity.id
_entity.type
_entity.pdbx_description
1 polymer ?
#
loop_
_entity_poly.entity_id
_entity_poly.type
_entity_poly.pdbx_seq_one_letter_code
_entity_poly.pdbx_strand_id
1 'polypeptide(L)'
;LRWGLTGTIPKEPFEFQALHCSLGPVINQLSASELQEKGVLANCHVNVVQLIDHAEFTNYQSELKYLFEEKGRLDTIAGLVIEVNKTGNTLVLVDRISAGTELLNRMGDEAVFVSGATKAKARQDEYDEVATATGKIIIATYGVAAVGINLPRIFNLVLLEPGKSFVRVIQSIGRGIRKAEDKDHVQIWDITSTCRFAKRHLTKRKAFYREANYPFSVEKLDWNA
;
A
#
# COMPACT_ATOMS: atom_id res chain seq x y z
N LEU A 1 2.71 35.02 -8.60
CA LEU A 1 3.62 33.88 -8.50
C LEU A 1 2.81 32.64 -8.12
N ARG A 2 2.96 31.53 -8.85
CA ARG A 2 2.29 30.24 -8.57
C ARG A 2 3.31 29.21 -8.21
N TRP A 3 3.05 28.46 -7.14
CA TRP A 3 3.89 27.37 -6.67
C TRP A 3 3.09 26.09 -6.61
N GLY A 4 3.66 24.97 -7.03
CA GLY A 4 3.08 23.66 -6.92
C GLY A 4 4.04 22.72 -6.18
N LEU A 5 3.51 21.95 -5.22
CA LEU A 5 4.23 20.89 -4.51
C LEU A 5 3.48 19.58 -4.74
N THR A 6 4.17 18.54 -5.14
CA THR A 6 3.60 17.21 -5.34
C THR A 6 4.61 16.13 -4.96
N GLY A 7 4.15 15.03 -4.37
CA GLY A 7 4.98 13.84 -4.14
C GLY A 7 5.18 12.98 -5.40
N THR A 8 4.43 13.26 -6.48
CA THR A 8 4.53 12.52 -7.75
C THR A 8 4.23 13.47 -8.91
N ILE A 9 5.13 13.51 -9.86
CA ILE A 9 4.92 14.24 -11.13
C ILE A 9 4.19 13.29 -12.09
N PRO A 10 3.09 13.74 -12.75
CA PRO A 10 2.42 12.92 -13.76
C PRO A 10 3.39 12.49 -14.87
N LYS A 11 3.29 11.22 -15.29
CA LYS A 11 4.12 10.67 -16.38
C LYS A 11 3.41 10.66 -17.73
N GLU A 12 2.09 10.79 -17.72
CA GLU A 12 1.31 10.89 -18.95
C GLU A 12 1.60 12.23 -19.61
N PRO A 13 1.98 12.26 -20.91
CA PRO A 13 2.43 13.49 -21.57
C PRO A 13 1.44 14.65 -21.48
N PHE A 14 0.15 14.37 -21.61
CA PHE A 14 -0.89 15.41 -21.53
C PHE A 14 -0.99 16.02 -20.13
N GLU A 15 -0.99 15.20 -19.08
CA GLU A 15 -1.07 15.66 -17.70
C GLU A 15 0.20 16.44 -17.30
N PHE A 16 1.38 15.95 -17.72
CA PHE A 16 2.64 16.64 -17.51
C PHE A 16 2.63 18.02 -18.19
N GLN A 17 2.20 18.09 -19.46
CA GLN A 17 2.12 19.33 -20.20
C GLN A 17 1.15 20.33 -19.56
N ALA A 18 -0.01 19.88 -19.12
CA ALA A 18 -1.00 20.72 -18.45
C ALA A 18 -0.44 21.31 -17.14
N LEU A 19 0.30 20.49 -16.36
CA LEU A 19 0.99 20.94 -15.16
C LEU A 19 2.04 22.01 -15.47
N HIS A 20 2.85 21.75 -16.49
CA HIS A 20 3.92 22.65 -16.93
C HIS A 20 3.37 23.99 -17.43
N CYS A 21 2.28 23.98 -18.20
CA CYS A 21 1.61 25.20 -18.65
C CYS A 21 1.00 26.02 -17.49
N SER A 22 0.56 25.34 -16.43
CA SER A 22 -0.13 25.98 -15.30
C SER A 22 0.83 26.57 -14.26
N LEU A 23 1.96 25.90 -14.02
CA LEU A 23 2.89 26.18 -12.92
C LEU A 23 4.30 26.55 -13.40
N GLY A 24 4.65 26.25 -14.65
CA GLY A 24 6.00 26.40 -15.19
C GLY A 24 6.85 25.14 -15.01
N PRO A 25 8.17 25.23 -15.28
CA PRO A 25 9.07 24.09 -15.22
C PRO A 25 9.25 23.57 -13.79
N VAL A 26 9.62 22.29 -13.67
CA VAL A 26 10.05 21.71 -12.40
C VAL A 26 11.36 22.38 -12.00
N ILE A 27 11.36 23.07 -10.87
CA ILE A 27 12.51 23.84 -10.36
C ILE A 27 13.37 23.06 -9.37
N ASN A 28 12.79 22.07 -8.70
CA ASN A 28 13.50 21.17 -7.79
C ASN A 28 12.75 19.85 -7.64
N GLN A 29 13.50 18.78 -7.49
CA GLN A 29 12.98 17.44 -7.24
C GLN A 29 13.91 16.72 -6.25
N LEU A 30 13.31 16.10 -5.24
CA LEU A 30 14.00 15.23 -4.28
C LEU A 30 13.46 13.82 -4.47
N SER A 31 14.35 12.86 -4.62
CA SER A 31 13.99 11.43 -4.67
C SER A 31 13.72 10.87 -3.26
N ALA A 32 13.01 9.75 -3.19
CA ALA A 32 12.82 9.05 -1.93
C ALA A 32 14.16 8.58 -1.34
N SER A 33 15.09 8.12 -2.18
CA SER A 33 16.44 7.72 -1.75
C SER A 33 17.24 8.86 -1.14
N GLU A 34 17.22 10.06 -1.73
CA GLU A 34 17.87 11.24 -1.13
C GLU A 34 17.26 11.62 0.23
N LEU A 35 15.95 11.46 0.39
CA LEU A 35 15.28 11.71 1.66
C LEU A 35 15.58 10.62 2.71
N GLN A 36 15.79 9.38 2.29
CA GLN A 36 16.26 8.30 3.15
C GLN A 36 17.71 8.53 3.61
N GLU A 37 18.61 8.87 2.71
CA GLU A 37 20.01 9.22 3.01
C GLU A 37 20.11 10.42 3.99
N LYS A 38 19.23 11.41 3.84
CA LYS A 38 19.12 12.54 4.78
C LYS A 38 18.42 12.18 6.09
N GLY A 39 17.98 10.94 6.27
CA GLY A 39 17.31 10.48 7.48
C GLY A 39 15.91 11.08 7.69
N VAL A 40 15.29 11.64 6.65
CA VAL A 40 13.92 12.18 6.68
C VAL A 40 12.88 11.07 6.51
N LEU A 41 13.19 10.06 5.70
CA LEU A 41 12.37 8.87 5.50
C LEU A 41 13.10 7.63 6.05
N ALA A 42 12.32 6.67 6.53
CA ALA A 42 12.83 5.35 6.91
C ALA A 42 13.26 4.56 5.67
N ASN A 43 14.21 3.67 5.84
CA ASN A 43 14.53 2.68 4.82
C ASN A 43 13.37 1.71 4.62
N CYS A 44 13.26 1.11 3.45
CA CYS A 44 12.21 0.14 3.19
C CYS A 44 12.72 -1.03 2.34
N HIS A 45 12.04 -2.17 2.48
CA HIS A 45 12.16 -3.30 1.56
C HIS A 45 10.76 -3.72 1.10
N VAL A 46 10.59 -4.03 -0.18
CA VAL A 46 9.32 -4.49 -0.73
C VAL A 46 9.35 -6.00 -0.89
N ASN A 47 8.57 -6.71 -0.08
CA ASN A 47 8.36 -8.14 -0.18
C ASN A 47 7.14 -8.40 -1.07
N VAL A 48 7.37 -8.79 -2.31
CA VAL A 48 6.28 -9.17 -3.22
C VAL A 48 5.89 -10.62 -2.93
N VAL A 49 4.69 -10.83 -2.41
CA VAL A 49 4.10 -12.14 -2.18
C VAL A 49 3.09 -12.42 -3.30
N GLN A 50 3.45 -13.30 -4.21
CA GLN A 50 2.60 -13.68 -5.33
C GLN A 50 1.89 -14.99 -5.03
N LEU A 51 0.59 -14.92 -4.70
CA LEU A 51 -0.24 -16.08 -4.44
C LEU A 51 -0.48 -16.86 -5.74
N ILE A 52 -0.28 -18.17 -5.70
CA ILE A 52 -0.50 -19.05 -6.84
C ILE A 52 -2.00 -19.32 -6.94
N ASP A 53 -2.63 -18.70 -7.93
CA ASP A 53 -4.03 -18.89 -8.27
C ASP A 53 -4.11 -19.65 -9.61
N HIS A 54 -4.88 -20.74 -9.66
CA HIS A 54 -5.04 -21.59 -10.84
C HIS A 54 -6.25 -21.20 -11.72
N ALA A 55 -7.04 -20.22 -11.24
CA ALA A 55 -8.21 -19.75 -11.97
C ALA A 55 -7.82 -18.83 -13.15
N GLU A 56 -8.51 -19.00 -14.27
CA GLU A 56 -8.32 -18.20 -15.48
C GLU A 56 -9.51 -17.28 -15.74
N PHE A 57 -9.23 -16.04 -16.13
CA PHE A 57 -10.24 -15.01 -16.34
C PHE A 57 -10.09 -14.35 -17.71
N THR A 58 -11.21 -14.12 -18.38
CA THR A 58 -11.25 -13.44 -19.68
C THR A 58 -11.17 -11.93 -19.55
N ASN A 59 -11.63 -11.36 -18.45
CA ASN A 59 -11.63 -9.92 -18.20
C ASN A 59 -11.16 -9.58 -16.79
N TYR A 60 -10.72 -8.33 -16.62
CA TYR A 60 -10.16 -7.81 -15.38
C TYR A 60 -11.16 -7.79 -14.22
N GLN A 61 -12.44 -7.50 -14.48
CA GLN A 61 -13.43 -7.37 -13.42
C GLN A 61 -13.73 -8.72 -12.77
N SER A 62 -13.81 -9.78 -13.59
CA SER A 62 -14.00 -11.15 -13.08
C SER A 62 -12.80 -11.64 -12.27
N GLU A 63 -11.57 -11.36 -12.73
CA GLU A 63 -10.36 -11.67 -11.98
C GLU A 63 -10.37 -10.90 -10.64
N LEU A 64 -10.61 -9.59 -10.67
CA LEU A 64 -10.62 -8.76 -9.49
C LEU A 64 -11.69 -9.20 -8.47
N LYS A 65 -12.87 -9.60 -8.95
CA LYS A 65 -13.92 -10.16 -8.10
C LYS A 65 -13.43 -11.40 -7.37
N TYR A 66 -12.86 -12.36 -8.09
CA TYR A 66 -12.29 -13.57 -7.51
C TYR A 66 -11.22 -13.25 -6.46
N LEU A 67 -10.26 -12.36 -6.77
CA LEU A 67 -9.15 -12.02 -5.87
C LEU A 67 -9.61 -11.44 -4.53
N PHE A 68 -10.80 -10.83 -4.48
CA PHE A 68 -11.37 -10.24 -3.27
C PHE A 68 -12.51 -11.03 -2.62
N GLU A 69 -12.99 -12.11 -3.26
CA GLU A 69 -14.11 -12.91 -2.76
C GLU A 69 -13.75 -14.37 -2.47
N GLU A 70 -12.60 -14.87 -3.00
CA GLU A 70 -12.17 -16.24 -2.74
C GLU A 70 -11.78 -16.43 -1.27
N LYS A 71 -12.55 -17.26 -0.55
CA LYS A 71 -12.45 -17.38 0.91
C LYS A 71 -11.12 -17.92 1.37
N GLY A 72 -10.67 -19.05 0.83
CA GLY A 72 -9.39 -19.66 1.22
C GLY A 72 -8.20 -18.75 0.96
N ARG A 73 -8.25 -17.98 -0.14
CA ARG A 73 -7.26 -16.96 -0.44
C ARG A 73 -7.26 -15.84 0.59
N LEU A 74 -8.43 -15.36 1.00
CA LEU A 74 -8.56 -14.33 2.03
C LEU A 74 -8.14 -14.85 3.42
N ASP A 75 -8.40 -16.11 3.73
CA ASP A 75 -7.94 -16.75 4.97
C ASP A 75 -6.40 -16.78 5.02
N THR A 76 -5.76 -17.14 3.91
CA THR A 76 -4.29 -17.10 3.79
C THR A 76 -3.74 -15.69 3.93
N ILE A 77 -4.36 -14.69 3.28
CA ILE A 77 -3.95 -13.28 3.40
C ILE A 77 -4.09 -12.80 4.84
N ALA A 78 -5.18 -13.11 5.51
CA ALA A 78 -5.38 -12.76 6.92
C ALA A 78 -4.30 -13.38 7.81
N GLY A 79 -4.00 -14.66 7.62
CA GLY A 79 -2.90 -15.33 8.31
C GLY A 79 -1.55 -14.67 8.09
N LEU A 80 -1.21 -14.32 6.84
CA LEU A 80 0.02 -13.60 6.51
C LEU A 80 0.09 -12.24 7.21
N VAL A 81 -1.01 -11.49 7.24
CA VAL A 81 -1.06 -10.17 7.89
C VAL A 81 -0.87 -10.31 9.41
N ILE A 82 -1.48 -11.30 10.04
CA ILE A 82 -1.32 -11.58 11.47
C ILE A 82 0.15 -11.93 11.78
N GLU A 83 0.79 -12.78 10.96
CA GLU A 83 2.21 -13.11 11.13
C GLU A 83 3.12 -11.87 10.97
N VAL A 84 2.88 -11.07 9.95
CA VAL A 84 3.60 -9.82 9.72
C VAL A 84 3.44 -8.85 10.89
N ASN A 85 2.24 -8.79 11.47
CA ASN A 85 1.92 -7.90 12.58
C ASN A 85 2.70 -8.21 13.88
N LYS A 86 3.22 -9.42 14.03
CA LYS A 86 4.09 -9.77 15.16
C LYS A 86 5.38 -8.95 15.22
N THR A 87 5.78 -8.37 14.09
CA THR A 87 6.98 -7.51 14.01
C THR A 87 6.70 -6.03 14.25
N GLY A 88 5.45 -5.65 14.44
CA GLY A 88 5.02 -4.28 14.73
C GLY A 88 3.72 -3.89 14.03
N ASN A 89 3.18 -2.72 14.38
CA ASN A 89 1.91 -2.24 13.84
C ASN A 89 1.86 -2.30 12.30
N THR A 90 0.74 -2.78 11.78
CA THR A 90 0.54 -3.05 10.37
C THR A 90 -0.58 -2.19 9.79
N LEU A 91 -0.32 -1.52 8.67
CA LEU A 91 -1.32 -0.86 7.86
C LEU A 91 -1.61 -1.70 6.62
N VAL A 92 -2.84 -2.16 6.46
CA VAL A 92 -3.31 -2.91 5.29
C VAL A 92 -4.13 -2.01 4.40
N LEU A 93 -3.73 -1.85 3.15
CA LEU A 93 -4.45 -1.06 2.16
C LEU A 93 -5.21 -1.94 1.18
N VAL A 94 -6.50 -1.71 1.07
CA VAL A 94 -7.42 -2.43 0.19
C VAL A 94 -8.13 -1.49 -0.79
N ASP A 95 -8.50 -2.00 -1.96
CA ASP A 95 -9.22 -1.20 -2.97
C ASP A 95 -10.74 -1.14 -2.69
N ARG A 96 -11.31 -2.20 -2.13
CA ARG A 96 -12.75 -2.35 -1.91
C ARG A 96 -13.11 -2.45 -0.43
N ILE A 97 -14.20 -1.79 -0.06
CA ILE A 97 -14.75 -1.87 1.31
C ILE A 97 -15.10 -3.32 1.68
N SER A 98 -15.67 -4.09 0.75
CA SER A 98 -16.01 -5.50 0.97
C SER A 98 -14.78 -6.33 1.36
N ALA A 99 -13.65 -6.16 0.67
CA ALA A 99 -12.42 -6.86 1.00
C ALA A 99 -11.89 -6.47 2.39
N GLY A 100 -11.98 -5.20 2.75
CA GLY A 100 -11.62 -4.72 4.10
C GLY A 100 -12.48 -5.33 5.18
N THR A 101 -13.80 -5.41 4.96
CA THR A 101 -14.75 -6.04 5.89
C THR A 101 -14.48 -7.55 6.05
N GLU A 102 -14.23 -8.24 4.94
CA GLU A 102 -13.92 -9.66 4.96
C GLU A 102 -12.61 -9.98 5.69
N LEU A 103 -11.59 -9.15 5.55
CA LEU A 103 -10.34 -9.28 6.32
C LEU A 103 -10.56 -8.98 7.80
N LEU A 104 -11.32 -7.92 8.13
CA LEU A 104 -11.66 -7.60 9.52
C LEU A 104 -12.36 -8.78 10.22
N ASN A 105 -13.35 -9.41 9.56
CA ASN A 105 -14.06 -10.55 10.09
C ASN A 105 -13.15 -11.74 10.41
N ARG A 106 -12.02 -11.88 9.70
CA ARG A 106 -11.04 -12.95 9.91
C ARG A 106 -10.01 -12.63 10.98
N MET A 107 -9.72 -11.36 11.19
CA MET A 107 -8.70 -10.90 12.14
C MET A 107 -9.29 -10.55 13.52
N GLY A 108 -10.62 -10.36 13.60
CA GLY A 108 -11.33 -10.07 14.85
C GLY A 108 -10.84 -8.78 15.53
N ASP A 109 -10.68 -8.84 16.85
CA ASP A 109 -10.37 -7.67 17.70
C ASP A 109 -8.94 -7.15 17.54
N GLU A 110 -8.07 -7.85 16.81
CA GLU A 110 -6.70 -7.38 16.53
C GLU A 110 -6.65 -6.30 15.45
N ALA A 111 -7.73 -6.17 14.69
CA ALA A 111 -7.80 -5.26 13.54
C ALA A 111 -8.94 -4.26 13.66
N VAL A 112 -8.74 -3.08 13.09
CA VAL A 112 -9.78 -2.06 12.90
C VAL A 112 -9.89 -1.71 11.42
N PHE A 113 -11.11 -1.44 10.95
CA PHE A 113 -11.34 -1.07 9.56
C PHE A 113 -11.79 0.39 9.42
N VAL A 114 -11.02 1.17 8.68
CA VAL A 114 -11.27 2.58 8.43
C VAL A 114 -11.55 2.81 6.95
N SER A 115 -12.75 3.30 6.65
CA SER A 115 -13.17 3.63 5.27
C SER A 115 -13.58 5.09 5.15
N GLY A 116 -13.94 5.51 3.94
CA GLY A 116 -14.49 6.85 3.70
C GLY A 116 -15.78 7.14 4.48
N ALA A 117 -16.53 6.11 4.85
CA ALA A 117 -17.74 6.23 5.67
C ALA A 117 -17.46 6.44 7.18
N THR A 118 -16.24 6.15 7.65
CA THR A 118 -15.84 6.34 9.04
C THR A 118 -15.76 7.83 9.35
N LYS A 119 -16.48 8.29 10.38
CA LYS A 119 -16.46 9.70 10.82
C LYS A 119 -15.04 10.14 11.15
N ALA A 120 -14.72 11.40 10.84
CA ALA A 120 -13.35 11.94 11.00
C ALA A 120 -12.83 11.80 12.44
N LYS A 121 -13.69 12.05 13.45
CA LYS A 121 -13.31 11.91 14.87
C LYS A 121 -12.99 10.45 15.23
N ALA A 122 -13.88 9.50 14.89
CA ALA A 122 -13.66 8.09 15.17
C ALA A 122 -12.37 7.57 14.47
N ARG A 123 -12.09 8.06 13.27
CA ARG A 123 -10.86 7.74 12.55
C ARG A 123 -9.63 8.27 13.27
N GLN A 124 -9.70 9.48 13.83
CA GLN A 124 -8.58 10.07 14.59
C GLN A 124 -8.36 9.30 15.89
N ASP A 125 -9.43 8.94 16.60
CA ASP A 125 -9.35 8.17 17.84
C ASP A 125 -8.64 6.81 17.60
N GLU A 126 -8.96 6.10 16.50
CA GLU A 126 -8.26 4.87 16.08
C GLU A 126 -6.77 5.10 15.76
N TYR A 127 -6.46 6.20 15.10
CA TYR A 127 -5.06 6.54 14.78
C TYR A 127 -4.25 6.89 16.04
N ASP A 128 -4.85 7.58 16.99
CA ASP A 128 -4.22 7.95 18.25
C ASP A 128 -3.97 6.70 19.13
N GLU A 129 -4.89 5.72 19.10
CA GLU A 129 -4.70 4.41 19.76
C GLU A 129 -3.50 3.69 19.17
N VAL A 130 -3.40 3.59 17.84
CA VAL A 130 -2.29 2.90 17.16
C VAL A 130 -0.96 3.60 17.37
N ALA A 131 -0.96 4.92 17.52
CA ALA A 131 0.27 5.68 17.77
C ALA A 131 0.95 5.26 19.08
N THR A 132 0.20 4.78 20.05
CA THR A 132 0.70 4.36 21.39
C THR A 132 0.75 2.85 21.58
N ALA A 133 -0.06 2.09 20.83
CA ALA A 133 -0.14 0.64 20.92
C ALA A 133 0.97 -0.06 20.12
N THR A 134 1.15 -1.35 20.39
CA THR A 134 1.99 -2.28 19.62
C THR A 134 1.17 -3.47 19.17
N GLY A 135 1.46 -3.99 17.96
CA GLY A 135 0.78 -5.17 17.42
C GLY A 135 -0.65 -4.89 16.94
N LYS A 136 -0.99 -3.65 16.57
CA LYS A 136 -2.29 -3.30 16.01
C LYS A 136 -2.30 -3.37 14.48
N ILE A 137 -3.42 -3.83 13.93
CA ILE A 137 -3.67 -3.88 12.49
C ILE A 137 -4.72 -2.83 12.13
N ILE A 138 -4.37 -1.91 11.24
CA ILE A 138 -5.33 -1.00 10.61
C ILE A 138 -5.56 -1.45 9.19
N ILE A 139 -6.79 -1.74 8.84
CA ILE A 139 -7.22 -1.94 7.45
C ILE A 139 -7.82 -0.63 6.97
N ALA A 140 -7.39 -0.13 5.83
CA ALA A 140 -7.92 1.10 5.24
C ALA A 140 -8.08 0.99 3.73
N THR A 141 -9.02 1.75 3.16
CA THR A 141 -9.08 1.85 1.70
C THR A 141 -7.99 2.78 1.18
N TYR A 142 -7.48 2.50 -0.05
CA TYR A 142 -6.50 3.39 -0.71
C TYR A 142 -6.96 4.84 -0.79
N GLY A 143 -8.26 5.09 -0.95
CA GLY A 143 -8.84 6.44 -0.96
C GLY A 143 -8.66 7.18 0.36
N VAL A 144 -8.87 6.51 1.49
CA VAL A 144 -8.64 7.08 2.82
C VAL A 144 -7.15 7.33 3.07
N ALA A 145 -6.32 6.38 2.68
CA ALA A 145 -4.87 6.53 2.78
C ALA A 145 -4.35 7.73 1.96
N ALA A 146 -4.95 8.00 0.80
CA ALA A 146 -4.56 9.12 -0.05
C ALA A 146 -4.81 10.50 0.59
N VAL A 147 -5.82 10.63 1.48
CA VAL A 147 -6.29 11.93 2.00
C VAL A 147 -5.69 12.30 3.36
N GLY A 148 -4.95 11.44 4.06
CA GLY A 148 -4.34 11.92 5.30
C GLY A 148 -4.10 10.94 6.43
N ILE A 149 -3.80 9.70 6.16
CA ILE A 149 -3.26 8.84 7.22
C ILE A 149 -1.87 9.34 7.61
N ASN A 150 -1.71 9.74 8.86
CA ASN A 150 -0.43 10.07 9.46
C ASN A 150 -0.16 9.12 10.62
N LEU A 151 0.43 7.99 10.33
CA LEU A 151 0.76 6.95 11.31
C LEU A 151 2.27 6.69 11.28
N PRO A 152 3.06 7.44 12.07
CA PRO A 152 4.52 7.28 12.05
C PRO A 152 4.97 5.90 12.54
N ARG A 153 4.24 5.28 13.47
CA ARG A 153 4.57 3.97 14.05
C ARG A 153 3.99 2.77 13.28
N ILE A 154 3.90 2.85 11.96
CA ILE A 154 3.62 1.69 11.09
C ILE A 154 4.95 1.07 10.67
N PHE A 155 5.19 -0.16 11.10
CA PHE A 155 6.39 -0.95 10.78
C PHE A 155 6.18 -1.83 9.55
N ASN A 156 4.93 -2.21 9.30
CA ASN A 156 4.53 -3.02 8.16
C ASN A 156 3.43 -2.33 7.34
N LEU A 157 3.66 -2.19 6.04
CA LEU A 157 2.67 -1.68 5.10
C LEU A 157 2.29 -2.81 4.13
N VAL A 158 1.06 -3.27 4.20
CA VAL A 158 0.52 -4.30 3.30
C VAL A 158 -0.30 -3.64 2.19
N LEU A 159 0.08 -3.89 0.96
CA LEU A 159 -0.63 -3.44 -0.23
C LEU A 159 -1.35 -4.65 -0.83
N LEU A 160 -2.68 -4.72 -0.66
CA LEU A 160 -3.46 -5.82 -1.23
C LEU A 160 -3.96 -5.45 -2.62
N GLU A 161 -3.50 -6.21 -3.62
CA GLU A 161 -3.84 -6.02 -5.05
C GLU A 161 -3.81 -4.53 -5.47
N PRO A 162 -2.68 -3.83 -5.31
CA PRO A 162 -2.62 -2.37 -5.48
C PRO A 162 -2.86 -1.89 -6.92
N GLY A 163 -3.06 -2.82 -7.86
CA GLY A 163 -3.30 -2.52 -9.26
C GLY A 163 -2.04 -2.03 -9.99
N LYS A 164 -2.22 -1.15 -10.97
CA LYS A 164 -1.13 -0.63 -11.82
C LYS A 164 -0.84 0.86 -11.65
N SER A 165 -1.50 1.54 -10.74
CA SER A 165 -1.36 2.98 -10.57
C SER A 165 -0.05 3.33 -9.87
N PHE A 166 0.89 3.91 -10.60
CA PHE A 166 2.15 4.42 -10.05
C PHE A 166 1.91 5.38 -8.89
N VAL A 167 1.03 6.36 -9.09
CA VAL A 167 0.72 7.38 -8.08
C VAL A 167 0.20 6.75 -6.80
N ARG A 168 -0.78 5.83 -6.92
CA ARG A 168 -1.36 5.12 -5.78
C ARG A 168 -0.29 4.37 -4.99
N VAL A 169 0.51 3.55 -5.67
CA VAL A 169 1.51 2.68 -5.02
C VAL A 169 2.60 3.52 -4.35
N ILE A 170 3.20 4.46 -5.06
CA ILE A 170 4.30 5.29 -4.52
C ILE A 170 3.83 6.21 -3.41
N GLN A 171 2.64 6.82 -3.52
CA GLN A 171 2.10 7.64 -2.44
C GLN A 171 1.76 6.81 -1.19
N SER A 172 1.25 5.59 -1.36
CA SER A 172 0.99 4.68 -0.23
C SER A 172 2.29 4.31 0.48
N ILE A 173 3.33 3.94 -0.26
CA ILE A 173 4.65 3.65 0.28
C ILE A 173 5.20 4.88 1.02
N GLY A 174 5.19 6.06 0.38
CA GLY A 174 5.69 7.30 0.98
C GLY A 174 5.01 7.68 2.30
N ARG A 175 3.79 7.19 2.57
CA ARG A 175 3.11 7.37 3.86
C ARG A 175 3.56 6.34 4.90
N GLY A 176 3.76 5.10 4.48
CA GLY A 176 4.23 4.02 5.35
C GLY A 176 5.66 4.22 5.83
N ILE A 177 6.54 4.80 5.00
CA ILE A 177 7.97 4.98 5.31
C ILE A 177 8.29 6.24 6.11
N ARG A 178 7.31 6.95 6.67
CA ARG A 178 7.58 8.07 7.57
C ARG A 178 8.38 7.61 8.78
N LYS A 179 9.38 8.39 9.14
CA LYS A 179 10.25 8.08 10.27
C LYS A 179 9.53 8.31 11.60
N ALA A 180 9.85 7.50 12.61
CA ALA A 180 9.53 7.72 14.00
C ALA A 180 10.79 7.51 14.83
N GLU A 181 10.79 7.89 16.10
CA GLU A 181 11.97 7.79 16.97
C GLU A 181 12.46 6.34 17.11
N ASP A 182 11.53 5.38 17.13
CA ASP A 182 11.77 3.95 17.27
C ASP A 182 11.74 3.19 15.92
N LYS A 183 11.77 3.91 14.77
CA LYS A 183 11.57 3.33 13.46
C LYS A 183 12.50 3.92 12.42
N ASP A 184 13.45 3.13 11.97
CA ASP A 184 14.38 3.44 10.89
C ASP A 184 14.11 2.60 9.62
N HIS A 185 13.30 1.55 9.72
CA HIS A 185 12.99 0.63 8.65
C HIS A 185 11.49 0.28 8.58
N VAL A 186 10.99 0.04 7.36
CA VAL A 186 9.61 -0.41 7.10
C VAL A 186 9.63 -1.58 6.15
N GLN A 187 8.89 -2.63 6.48
CA GLN A 187 8.60 -3.72 5.57
C GLN A 187 7.34 -3.41 4.76
N ILE A 188 7.44 -3.49 3.45
CA ILE A 188 6.31 -3.31 2.54
C ILE A 188 5.98 -4.67 1.95
N TRP A 189 4.72 -5.06 2.01
CA TRP A 189 4.21 -6.34 1.54
C TRP A 189 3.27 -6.09 0.37
N ASP A 190 3.72 -6.37 -0.84
CA ASP A 190 2.90 -6.30 -2.05
C ASP A 190 2.28 -7.67 -2.31
N ILE A 191 1.08 -7.89 -1.78
CA ILE A 191 0.34 -9.16 -1.93
C ILE A 191 -0.47 -9.11 -3.23
N THR A 192 -0.21 -10.04 -4.13
CA THR A 192 -0.81 -10.10 -5.46
C THR A 192 -0.98 -11.55 -5.94
N SER A 193 -1.40 -11.75 -7.17
CA SER A 193 -1.76 -13.05 -7.75
C SER A 193 -0.88 -13.44 -8.94
N THR A 194 -0.86 -14.75 -9.25
CA THR A 194 -0.35 -15.27 -10.52
C THR A 194 -1.36 -15.12 -11.67
N CYS A 195 -2.60 -14.70 -11.41
CA CYS A 195 -3.59 -14.44 -12.43
C CYS A 195 -3.13 -13.42 -13.47
N ARG A 196 -3.72 -13.49 -14.66
CA ARG A 196 -3.24 -12.79 -15.86
C ARG A 196 -3.11 -11.28 -15.69
N PHE A 197 -4.13 -10.61 -15.15
CA PHE A 197 -4.12 -9.15 -15.04
C PHE A 197 -3.29 -8.70 -13.83
N ALA A 198 -3.37 -9.38 -12.70
CA ALA A 198 -2.53 -9.14 -11.53
C ALA A 198 -1.04 -9.26 -11.88
N LYS A 199 -0.64 -10.28 -12.64
CA LYS A 199 0.73 -10.47 -13.13
C LYS A 199 1.21 -9.30 -14.02
N ARG A 200 0.34 -8.79 -14.90
CA ARG A 200 0.64 -7.59 -15.72
C ARG A 200 0.81 -6.35 -14.86
N HIS A 201 -0.03 -6.18 -13.86
CA HIS A 201 0.07 -5.08 -12.91
C HIS A 201 1.35 -5.16 -12.09
N LEU A 202 1.72 -6.34 -11.60
CA LEU A 202 2.97 -6.56 -10.89
C LEU A 202 4.18 -6.21 -11.75
N THR A 203 4.18 -6.55 -13.04
CA THR A 203 5.27 -6.19 -13.95
C THR A 203 5.49 -4.67 -13.98
N LYS A 204 4.41 -3.88 -14.02
CA LYS A 204 4.49 -2.41 -13.96
C LYS A 204 4.99 -1.92 -12.58
N ARG A 205 4.49 -2.49 -11.50
CA ARG A 205 4.93 -2.13 -10.14
C ARG A 205 6.42 -2.39 -9.92
N LYS A 206 6.94 -3.52 -10.41
CA LYS A 206 8.38 -3.82 -10.34
C LYS A 206 9.24 -2.77 -11.06
N ALA A 207 8.75 -2.20 -12.16
CA ALA A 207 9.42 -1.06 -12.81
C ALA A 207 9.41 0.18 -11.91
N PHE A 208 8.30 0.45 -11.21
CA PHE A 208 8.20 1.57 -10.27
C PHE A 208 9.13 1.40 -9.08
N TYR A 209 9.26 0.20 -8.53
CA TYR A 209 10.18 -0.07 -7.43
C TYR A 209 11.64 0.17 -7.83
N ARG A 210 12.04 -0.28 -9.02
CA ARG A 210 13.39 -0.01 -9.55
C ARG A 210 13.65 1.48 -9.74
N GLU A 211 12.69 2.19 -10.32
CA GLU A 211 12.80 3.64 -10.58
C GLU A 211 12.89 4.45 -9.27
N ALA A 212 12.15 4.04 -8.24
CA ALA A 212 12.18 4.67 -6.94
C ALA A 212 13.36 4.22 -6.05
N ASN A 213 14.22 3.34 -6.56
CA ASN A 213 15.31 2.69 -5.81
C ASN A 213 14.83 1.97 -4.54
N TYR A 214 13.61 1.40 -4.57
CA TYR A 214 13.13 0.53 -3.50
C TYR A 214 13.63 -0.89 -3.73
N PRO A 215 14.45 -1.45 -2.83
CA PRO A 215 14.86 -2.84 -2.92
C PRO A 215 13.64 -3.74 -2.79
N PHE A 216 13.56 -4.79 -3.61
CA PHE A 216 12.44 -5.73 -3.55
C PHE A 216 12.85 -7.17 -3.81
N SER A 217 12.14 -8.09 -3.17
CA SER A 217 12.17 -9.53 -3.42
C SER A 217 10.82 -10.01 -3.95
N VAL A 218 10.79 -11.19 -4.57
CA VAL A 218 9.55 -11.81 -5.07
C VAL A 218 9.52 -13.25 -4.62
N GLU A 219 8.48 -13.60 -3.89
CA GLU A 219 8.19 -14.96 -3.45
C GLU A 219 6.84 -15.41 -4.01
N LYS A 220 6.72 -16.69 -4.28
CA LYS A 220 5.45 -17.32 -4.68
C LYS A 220 4.99 -18.24 -3.55
N LEU A 221 3.74 -18.11 -3.18
CA LEU A 221 3.09 -18.90 -2.16
C LEU A 221 1.91 -19.65 -2.76
N ASP A 222 1.93 -20.98 -2.69
CA ASP A 222 0.77 -21.80 -3.02
C ASP A 222 -0.13 -21.90 -1.78
N TRP A 223 -1.27 -21.23 -1.86
CA TRP A 223 -2.25 -21.22 -0.78
C TRP A 223 -3.24 -22.38 -0.85
N ASN A 224 -3.17 -23.19 -1.89
CA ASN A 224 -3.98 -24.41 -2.07
C ASN A 224 -3.21 -25.70 -1.71
N ALA A 225 -1.95 -25.60 -1.27
CA ALA A 225 -1.09 -26.73 -0.94
C ALA A 225 -1.43 -27.33 0.42
#